data_48c5ed4e3a1677625b281588e6537d52
#
_entry.id   48c5ed4e3a1677625b281588e6537d52
#
_cell.length_a   1.000
_cell.length_b   1.000
_cell.length_c   1.000
_cell.angle_alpha   90.00
_cell.angle_beta   90.00
_cell.angle_gamma   90.00
#
_symmetry.space_group_name_H-M   'P 1'
#
loop_
_entity.id
_entity.type
_entity.pdbx_description
1 polymer ?
#
loop_
_entity_poly.entity_id
_entity_poly.type
_entity_poly.pdbx_seq_one_letter_code
_entity_poly.pdbx_strand_id
1 'polypeptide(L)'
;MADRRVARTEAAVIHAFERLLDERGYARMTVQEILDAANVGRATFYAHFPGKEGVMEAFVESVIEHVAAPADAEPGHDFTGRGDMAAQVEHALRHVAEHRRAVRALLLGGDSRGFASALREAAFTRLRRVARGDYEARFLTGALVETVVRWVEEDFAEDPCLLAQSYAALAKAVCGTASDTGEN
;
A
#
# COMPACT_ATOMS: atom_id res chain seq x y z
N MET A 1 -16.25 -5.45 23.75
CA MET A 1 -15.39 -4.49 24.47
C MET A 1 -13.89 -4.82 24.31
N ALA A 2 -13.49 -6.08 24.26
CA ALA A 2 -12.09 -6.49 24.03
C ALA A 2 -11.58 -6.01 22.66
N ASP A 3 -12.35 -6.18 21.61
CA ASP A 3 -12.03 -5.84 20.23
C ASP A 3 -11.65 -4.35 20.03
N ARG A 4 -12.41 -3.42 20.60
CA ARG A 4 -12.11 -1.98 20.53
C ARG A 4 -10.82 -1.58 21.24
N ARG A 5 -10.43 -2.32 22.30
CA ARG A 5 -9.19 -2.06 23.03
C ARG A 5 -7.98 -2.59 22.25
N VAL A 6 -8.13 -3.73 21.61
CA VAL A 6 -7.15 -4.33 20.70
C VAL A 6 -6.86 -3.38 19.55
N ALA A 7 -7.87 -3.00 18.78
CA ALA A 7 -7.73 -2.09 17.64
C ALA A 7 -7.08 -0.74 18.02
N ARG A 8 -7.39 -0.22 19.21
CA ARG A 8 -6.77 1.02 19.71
C ARG A 8 -5.28 0.84 20.03
N THR A 9 -4.90 -0.32 20.57
CA THR A 9 -3.49 -0.63 20.85
C THR A 9 -2.71 -0.79 19.55
N GLU A 10 -3.25 -1.53 18.59
CA GLU A 10 -2.65 -1.73 17.27
C GLU A 10 -2.46 -0.40 16.54
N ALA A 11 -3.49 0.42 16.48
CA ALA A 11 -3.40 1.76 15.87
C ALA A 11 -2.32 2.64 16.55
N ALA A 12 -2.19 2.60 17.89
CA ALA A 12 -1.16 3.35 18.59
C ALA A 12 0.26 2.88 18.24
N VAL A 13 0.46 1.56 18.11
CA VAL A 13 1.75 0.97 17.73
C VAL A 13 2.10 1.31 16.28
N ILE A 14 1.15 1.17 15.36
CA ILE A 14 1.33 1.49 13.93
C ILE A 14 1.68 2.98 13.75
N HIS A 15 0.97 3.88 14.43
CA HIS A 15 1.24 5.31 14.36
C HIS A 15 2.62 5.68 14.95
N ALA A 16 3.03 5.04 16.06
CA ALA A 16 4.35 5.23 16.64
C ALA A 16 5.45 4.72 15.69
N PHE A 17 5.23 3.58 15.05
CA PHE A 17 6.12 3.00 14.05
C PHE A 17 6.31 3.95 12.85
N GLU A 18 5.22 4.47 12.28
CA GLU A 18 5.26 5.41 11.16
C GLU A 18 6.10 6.65 11.49
N ARG A 19 5.85 7.27 12.64
CA ARG A 19 6.63 8.43 13.08
C ARG A 19 8.13 8.13 13.24
N LEU A 20 8.47 7.00 13.87
CA LEU A 20 9.86 6.58 14.04
C LEU A 20 10.52 6.22 12.72
N LEU A 21 9.75 5.69 11.76
CA LEU A 21 10.23 5.40 10.43
C LEU A 21 10.67 6.68 9.70
N ASP A 22 9.88 7.75 9.82
CA ASP A 22 10.21 9.07 9.29
C ASP A 22 11.44 9.71 9.97
N GLU A 23 11.55 9.56 11.29
CA GLU A 23 12.62 10.19 12.06
C GLU A 23 13.97 9.47 11.92
N ARG A 24 13.98 8.13 11.85
CA ARG A 24 15.19 7.31 12.02
C ARG A 24 15.43 6.29 10.93
N GLY A 25 14.39 5.98 10.15
CA GLY A 25 14.38 4.88 9.17
C GLY A 25 14.30 3.50 9.83
N TYR A 26 13.83 2.51 9.06
CA TYR A 26 13.54 1.18 9.55
C TYR A 26 14.75 0.45 10.18
N ALA A 27 15.92 0.52 9.53
CA ALA A 27 17.11 -0.22 9.96
C ALA A 27 17.57 0.14 11.37
N ARG A 28 17.42 1.40 11.78
CA ARG A 28 17.86 1.90 13.11
C ARG A 28 16.79 1.84 14.18
N MET A 29 15.55 1.56 13.79
CA MET A 29 14.42 1.47 14.72
C MET A 29 14.48 0.18 15.52
N THR A 30 14.24 0.29 16.83
CA THR A 30 14.17 -0.84 17.76
C THR A 30 12.74 -1.03 18.28
N VAL A 31 12.41 -2.27 18.69
CA VAL A 31 11.13 -2.55 19.35
C VAL A 31 10.94 -1.70 20.62
N GLN A 32 12.01 -1.46 21.38
CA GLN A 32 11.91 -0.65 22.59
C GLN A 32 11.46 0.79 22.30
N GLU A 33 11.98 1.40 21.25
CA GLU A 33 11.57 2.75 20.82
C GLU A 33 10.11 2.77 20.39
N ILE A 34 9.62 1.72 19.73
CA ILE A 34 8.20 1.60 19.38
C ILE A 34 7.34 1.51 20.64
N LEU A 35 7.73 0.69 21.62
CA LEU A 35 7.03 0.55 22.91
C LEU A 35 6.93 1.90 23.65
N ASP A 36 8.05 2.61 23.74
CA ASP A 36 8.13 3.89 24.44
C ASP A 36 7.28 4.94 23.72
N ALA A 37 7.36 5.00 22.39
CA ALA A 37 6.62 5.94 21.57
C ALA A 37 5.10 5.67 21.54
N ALA A 38 4.68 4.41 21.58
CA ALA A 38 3.29 3.98 21.61
C ALA A 38 2.69 3.99 23.03
N ASN A 39 3.54 4.12 24.06
CA ASN A 39 3.18 3.93 25.47
C ASN A 39 2.47 2.59 25.71
N VAL A 40 3.05 1.50 25.16
CA VAL A 40 2.50 0.13 25.25
C VAL A 40 3.50 -0.77 25.98
N GLY A 41 3.00 -1.56 26.92
CA GLY A 41 3.83 -2.54 27.65
C GLY A 41 4.29 -3.69 26.73
N ARG A 42 5.49 -4.21 27.02
CA ARG A 42 6.13 -5.28 26.23
C ARG A 42 5.22 -6.52 26.06
N ALA A 43 4.57 -6.97 27.11
CA ALA A 43 3.66 -8.12 27.05
C ALA A 43 2.46 -7.88 26.12
N THR A 44 1.90 -6.67 26.18
CA THR A 44 0.81 -6.25 25.30
C THR A 44 1.26 -6.18 23.83
N PHE A 45 2.45 -5.64 23.58
CA PHE A 45 3.01 -5.58 22.24
C PHE A 45 3.16 -6.97 21.62
N TYR A 46 3.85 -7.89 22.32
CA TYR A 46 4.08 -9.24 21.80
C TYR A 46 2.83 -10.12 21.72
N ALA A 47 1.73 -9.71 22.35
CA ALA A 47 0.42 -10.35 22.13
C ALA A 47 -0.21 -9.99 20.77
N HIS A 48 0.25 -8.90 20.12
CA HIS A 48 -0.27 -8.42 18.84
C HIS A 48 0.73 -8.53 17.70
N PHE A 49 2.01 -8.30 17.98
CA PHE A 49 3.06 -8.25 16.96
C PHE A 49 4.22 -9.16 17.33
N PRO A 50 4.68 -10.04 16.42
CA PRO A 50 5.82 -10.93 16.70
C PRO A 50 7.15 -10.16 16.79
N GLY A 51 7.20 -8.93 16.29
CA GLY A 51 8.37 -8.09 16.27
C GLY A 51 8.14 -6.82 15.45
N LYS A 52 9.19 -6.11 15.16
CA LYS A 52 9.19 -4.90 14.32
C LYS A 52 8.70 -5.19 12.90
N GLU A 53 9.00 -6.37 12.39
CA GLU A 53 8.57 -6.87 11.08
C GLU A 53 7.04 -7.00 11.02
N GLY A 54 6.42 -7.57 12.04
CA GLY A 54 4.96 -7.67 12.12
C GLY A 54 4.26 -6.31 12.23
N VAL A 55 4.91 -5.30 12.85
CA VAL A 55 4.38 -3.94 12.84
C VAL A 55 4.49 -3.33 11.45
N MET A 56 5.57 -3.59 10.72
CA MET A 56 5.74 -3.15 9.33
C MET A 56 4.65 -3.76 8.43
N GLU A 57 4.39 -5.05 8.56
CA GLU A 57 3.32 -5.73 7.81
C GLU A 57 1.96 -5.09 8.08
N ALA A 58 1.63 -4.87 9.36
CA ALA A 58 0.38 -4.22 9.75
C ALA A 58 0.29 -2.76 9.27
N PHE A 59 1.40 -2.03 9.25
CA PHE A 59 1.47 -0.68 8.67
C PHE A 59 1.17 -0.73 7.17
N VAL A 60 1.79 -1.64 6.42
CA VAL A 60 1.53 -1.84 5.00
C VAL A 60 0.06 -2.19 4.76
N GLU A 61 -0.48 -3.13 5.53
CA GLU A 61 -1.90 -3.48 5.46
C GLU A 61 -2.80 -2.28 5.71
N SER A 62 -2.51 -1.45 6.72
CA SER A 62 -3.31 -0.26 7.03
C SER A 62 -3.31 0.76 5.89
N VAL A 63 -2.15 1.00 5.25
CA VAL A 63 -2.05 1.86 4.06
C VAL A 63 -2.87 1.29 2.90
N ILE A 64 -2.77 -0.02 2.69
CA ILE A 64 -3.47 -0.70 1.60
C ILE A 64 -4.98 -0.78 1.86
N GLU A 65 -5.42 -1.06 3.08
CA GLU A 65 -6.83 -1.06 3.45
C GLU A 65 -7.45 0.33 3.27
N HIS A 66 -6.73 1.38 3.63
CA HIS A 66 -7.18 2.75 3.42
C HIS A 66 -7.34 3.06 1.92
N VAL A 67 -6.35 2.68 1.10
CA VAL A 67 -6.41 2.75 -0.36
C VAL A 67 -7.52 1.87 -0.94
N ALA A 68 -7.84 0.75 -0.27
CA ALA A 68 -8.82 -0.24 -0.69
C ALA A 68 -10.24 0.04 -0.17
N ALA A 69 -10.39 0.95 0.79
CA ALA A 69 -11.69 1.28 1.37
C ALA A 69 -12.67 1.72 0.28
N PRO A 70 -13.95 1.27 0.32
CA PRO A 70 -14.98 1.83 -0.53
C PRO A 70 -15.11 3.33 -0.28
N ALA A 71 -15.41 4.09 -1.32
CA ALA A 71 -15.55 5.54 -1.26
C ALA A 71 -16.56 6.06 -0.22
N ASP A 72 -17.43 5.19 0.23
CA ASP A 72 -18.51 5.49 1.21
C ASP A 72 -17.97 5.58 2.66
N ALA A 73 -16.73 5.22 2.90
CA ALA A 73 -16.17 5.13 4.26
C ALA A 73 -15.67 6.45 4.83
N GLU A 74 -15.34 7.45 3.98
CA GLU A 74 -14.90 8.77 4.44
C GLU A 74 -15.47 9.93 3.58
N PRO A 75 -15.91 11.05 4.21
CA PRO A 75 -16.38 12.23 3.49
C PRO A 75 -15.23 12.87 2.71
N GLY A 76 -15.33 12.89 1.40
CA GLY A 76 -14.32 13.46 0.49
C GLY A 76 -13.72 12.48 -0.51
N HIS A 77 -13.98 11.19 -0.38
CA HIS A 77 -13.54 10.13 -1.28
C HIS A 77 -14.69 9.67 -2.18
N ASP A 78 -15.27 10.58 -2.97
CA ASP A 78 -16.35 10.23 -3.92
C ASP A 78 -15.79 9.57 -5.18
N PHE A 79 -15.51 8.28 -5.09
CA PHE A 79 -15.18 7.41 -6.24
C PHE A 79 -16.37 6.52 -6.65
N THR A 80 -17.59 6.84 -6.22
CA THR A 80 -18.82 6.07 -6.52
C THR A 80 -19.25 6.16 -7.98
N GLY A 81 -18.63 7.03 -8.75
CA GLY A 81 -18.88 7.20 -10.16
C GLY A 81 -18.07 6.25 -11.03
N ARG A 82 -18.51 5.00 -11.17
CA ARG A 82 -18.03 4.07 -12.23
C ARG A 82 -16.53 3.76 -12.17
N GLY A 83 -16.18 2.56 -11.80
CA GLY A 83 -14.94 1.80 -11.97
C GLY A 83 -13.86 2.31 -12.92
N ASP A 84 -13.49 3.57 -12.87
CA ASP A 84 -12.38 4.11 -13.62
C ASP A 84 -11.08 3.68 -12.91
N MET A 85 -10.36 2.80 -13.55
CA MET A 85 -9.07 2.30 -13.07
C MET A 85 -8.09 3.45 -12.80
N ALA A 86 -8.14 4.52 -13.60
CA ALA A 86 -7.26 5.68 -13.41
C ALA A 86 -7.54 6.35 -12.07
N ALA A 87 -8.81 6.59 -11.73
CA ALA A 87 -9.17 7.21 -10.45
C ALA A 87 -8.76 6.35 -9.24
N GLN A 88 -8.92 5.03 -9.33
CA GLN A 88 -8.50 4.11 -8.28
C GLN A 88 -6.97 4.08 -8.11
N VAL A 89 -6.23 4.07 -9.19
CA VAL A 89 -4.76 4.09 -9.15
C VAL A 89 -4.26 5.45 -8.68
N GLU A 90 -4.87 6.56 -9.12
CA GLU A 90 -4.53 7.90 -8.64
C GLU A 90 -4.72 8.03 -7.13
N HIS A 91 -5.85 7.54 -6.62
CA HIS A 91 -6.12 7.51 -5.18
C HIS A 91 -5.02 6.73 -4.43
N ALA A 92 -4.68 5.53 -4.92
CA ALA A 92 -3.60 4.72 -4.36
C ALA A 92 -2.25 5.47 -4.34
N LEU A 93 -1.90 6.09 -5.45
CA LEU A 93 -0.65 6.85 -5.57
C LEU A 93 -0.63 8.08 -4.65
N ARG A 94 -1.76 8.79 -4.48
CA ARG A 94 -1.86 9.91 -3.53
C ARG A 94 -1.59 9.47 -2.10
N HIS A 95 -2.16 8.34 -1.67
CA HIS A 95 -1.88 7.79 -0.34
C HIS A 95 -0.43 7.34 -0.18
N VAL A 96 0.17 6.75 -1.20
CA VAL A 96 1.62 6.47 -1.20
C VAL A 96 2.43 7.76 -1.02
N ALA A 97 2.02 8.86 -1.67
CA ALA A 97 2.68 10.16 -1.54
C ALA A 97 2.49 10.80 -0.16
N GLU A 98 1.35 10.61 0.49
CA GLU A 98 1.10 11.09 1.87
C GLU A 98 2.09 10.45 2.86
N HIS A 99 2.44 9.18 2.64
CA HIS A 99 3.41 8.43 3.44
C HIS A 99 4.81 8.36 2.78
N ARG A 100 5.17 9.34 1.93
CA ARG A 100 6.37 9.31 1.07
C ARG A 100 7.67 8.96 1.80
N ARG A 101 7.88 9.48 3.01
CA ARG A 101 9.10 9.22 3.78
C ARG A 101 9.16 7.77 4.25
N ALA A 102 8.06 7.27 4.80
CA ALA A 102 7.92 5.90 5.26
C ALA A 102 8.08 4.91 4.11
N VAL A 103 7.36 5.13 3.01
CA VAL A 103 7.43 4.29 1.81
C VAL A 103 8.82 4.30 1.20
N ARG A 104 9.47 5.47 1.11
CA ARG A 104 10.85 5.58 0.63
C ARG A 104 11.83 4.81 1.53
N ALA A 105 11.70 4.95 2.85
CA ALA A 105 12.55 4.24 3.80
C ALA A 105 12.38 2.71 3.72
N LEU A 106 11.18 2.24 3.43
CA LEU A 106 10.87 0.82 3.29
C LEU A 106 11.28 0.25 1.92
N LEU A 107 11.07 0.98 0.83
CA LEU A 107 11.43 0.52 -0.52
C LEU A 107 12.93 0.62 -0.81
N LEU A 108 13.59 1.70 -0.37
CA LEU A 108 15.00 1.95 -0.65
C LEU A 108 15.93 1.56 0.51
N GLY A 109 15.37 1.19 1.65
CA GLY A 109 16.11 0.68 2.81
C GLY A 109 16.58 -0.76 2.62
N GLY A 110 17.51 -1.20 3.47
CA GLY A 110 18.14 -2.53 3.36
C GLY A 110 17.22 -3.75 3.48
N ASP A 111 15.93 -3.55 3.80
CA ASP A 111 14.91 -4.61 3.98
C ASP A 111 13.73 -4.47 3.00
N SER A 112 14.00 -3.91 1.82
CA SER A 112 13.01 -3.56 0.80
C SER A 112 12.17 -4.74 0.27
N ARG A 113 12.67 -5.98 0.39
CA ARG A 113 11.98 -7.17 -0.14
C ARG A 113 10.65 -7.45 0.54
N GLY A 114 10.55 -7.25 1.85
CA GLY A 114 9.32 -7.47 2.61
C GLY A 114 8.21 -6.52 2.18
N PHE A 115 8.51 -5.23 2.12
CA PHE A 115 7.55 -4.20 1.71
C PHE A 115 7.09 -4.38 0.25
N ALA A 116 8.02 -4.58 -0.69
CA ALA A 116 7.68 -4.78 -2.10
C ALA A 116 6.83 -6.06 -2.31
N SER A 117 7.06 -7.11 -1.49
CA SER A 117 6.25 -8.33 -1.52
C SER A 117 4.83 -8.09 -1.01
N ALA A 118 4.67 -7.39 0.11
CA ALA A 118 3.37 -7.04 0.67
C ALA A 118 2.57 -6.14 -0.28
N LEU A 119 3.22 -5.12 -0.85
CA LEU A 119 2.61 -4.25 -1.86
C LEU A 119 2.13 -5.05 -3.08
N ARG A 120 2.94 -6.01 -3.54
CA ARG A 120 2.59 -6.88 -4.68
C ARG A 120 1.38 -7.77 -4.37
N GLU A 121 1.34 -8.38 -3.21
CA GLU A 121 0.23 -9.26 -2.81
C GLU A 121 -1.08 -8.48 -2.71
N ALA A 122 -1.04 -7.32 -2.11
CA ALA A 122 -2.21 -6.46 -1.99
C ALA A 122 -2.72 -5.93 -3.34
N ALA A 123 -1.82 -5.47 -4.20
CA ALA A 123 -2.16 -5.04 -5.55
C ALA A 123 -2.74 -6.21 -6.37
N PHE A 124 -2.15 -7.41 -6.26
CA PHE A 124 -2.65 -8.61 -6.93
C PHE A 124 -4.07 -8.97 -6.50
N THR A 125 -4.32 -9.03 -5.19
CA THR A 125 -5.64 -9.34 -4.64
C THR A 125 -6.72 -8.41 -5.18
N ARG A 126 -6.39 -7.14 -5.39
CA ARG A 126 -7.31 -6.14 -5.92
C ARG A 126 -7.47 -6.25 -7.44
N LEU A 127 -6.39 -6.31 -8.18
CA LEU A 127 -6.40 -6.37 -9.64
C LEU A 127 -7.01 -7.67 -10.17
N ARG A 128 -6.88 -8.77 -9.43
CA ARG A 128 -7.52 -10.06 -9.76
C ARG A 128 -9.04 -9.97 -9.85
N ARG A 129 -9.68 -9.00 -9.18
CA ARG A 129 -11.14 -8.81 -9.23
C ARG A 129 -11.62 -8.17 -10.54
N VAL A 130 -10.75 -7.45 -11.22
CA VAL A 130 -11.07 -6.72 -12.46
C VAL A 130 -10.39 -7.32 -13.70
N ALA A 131 -9.35 -8.12 -13.52
CA ALA A 131 -8.65 -8.84 -14.57
C ALA A 131 -9.47 -10.05 -15.06
N ARG A 132 -9.27 -10.45 -16.31
CA ARG A 132 -9.92 -11.64 -16.91
C ARG A 132 -9.37 -12.95 -16.40
N GLY A 133 -8.18 -12.94 -15.82
CA GLY A 133 -7.54 -14.12 -15.26
C GLY A 133 -6.26 -13.80 -14.49
N ASP A 134 -5.71 -14.81 -13.84
CA ASP A 134 -4.53 -14.68 -12.96
C ASP A 134 -3.30 -14.12 -13.68
N TYR A 135 -3.09 -14.48 -14.96
CA TYR A 135 -1.93 -14.00 -15.73
C TYR A 135 -2.01 -12.48 -15.97
N GLU A 136 -3.17 -12.01 -16.40
CA GLU A 136 -3.43 -10.58 -16.60
C GLU A 136 -3.30 -9.80 -15.28
N ALA A 137 -3.88 -10.32 -14.19
CA ALA A 137 -3.74 -9.72 -12.87
C ALA A 137 -2.29 -9.61 -12.44
N ARG A 138 -1.46 -10.64 -12.65
CA ARG A 138 -0.02 -10.63 -12.34
C ARG A 138 0.74 -9.61 -13.19
N PHE A 139 0.42 -9.50 -14.46
CA PHE A 139 1.03 -8.52 -15.36
C PHE A 139 0.71 -7.09 -14.90
N LEU A 140 -0.55 -6.79 -14.66
CA LEU A 140 -1.00 -5.48 -14.17
C LEU A 140 -0.37 -5.15 -12.80
N THR A 141 -0.30 -6.14 -11.91
CA THR A 141 0.35 -6.00 -10.60
C THR A 141 1.82 -5.65 -10.75
N GLY A 142 2.53 -6.37 -11.60
CA GLY A 142 3.96 -6.11 -11.87
C GLY A 142 4.19 -4.69 -12.38
N ALA A 143 3.38 -4.27 -13.36
CA ALA A 143 3.45 -2.93 -13.92
C ALA A 143 3.14 -1.84 -12.86
N LEU A 144 2.13 -2.04 -12.01
CA LEU A 144 1.78 -1.08 -10.95
C LEU A 144 2.89 -0.98 -9.90
N VAL A 145 3.39 -2.11 -9.42
CA VAL A 145 4.45 -2.13 -8.40
C VAL A 145 5.73 -1.49 -8.92
N GLU A 146 6.12 -1.80 -10.17
CA GLU A 146 7.29 -1.17 -10.80
C GLU A 146 7.11 0.33 -10.98
N THR A 147 5.92 0.78 -11.37
CA THR A 147 5.58 2.20 -11.45
C THR A 147 5.76 2.89 -10.09
N VAL A 148 5.27 2.28 -9.01
CA VAL A 148 5.43 2.84 -7.65
C VAL A 148 6.90 2.86 -7.24
N VAL A 149 7.64 1.76 -7.44
CA VAL A 149 9.07 1.68 -7.09
C VAL A 149 9.85 2.77 -7.81
N ARG A 150 9.68 2.89 -9.12
CA ARG A 150 10.35 3.88 -9.94
C ARG A 150 10.01 5.31 -9.52
N TRP A 151 8.75 5.58 -9.26
CA TRP A 151 8.29 6.87 -8.78
C TRP A 151 8.91 7.27 -7.43
N VAL A 152 9.05 6.31 -6.52
CA VAL A 152 9.75 6.51 -5.23
C VAL A 152 11.24 6.76 -5.42
N GLU A 153 11.91 6.03 -6.33
CA GLU A 153 13.31 6.23 -6.68
C GLU A 153 13.57 7.63 -7.26
N GLU A 154 12.63 8.13 -8.04
CA GLU A 154 12.65 9.49 -8.64
C GLU A 154 12.13 10.59 -7.69
N ASP A 155 12.05 10.29 -6.40
CA ASP A 155 11.62 11.21 -5.34
C ASP A 155 10.21 11.79 -5.57
N PHE A 156 9.29 10.98 -6.12
CA PHE A 156 7.90 11.36 -6.40
C PHE A 156 7.78 12.54 -7.37
N ALA A 157 8.68 12.60 -8.35
CA ALA A 157 8.79 13.73 -9.27
C ALA A 157 7.56 13.88 -10.18
N GLU A 158 6.93 12.76 -10.59
CA GLU A 158 5.78 12.78 -11.49
C GLU A 158 4.48 13.02 -10.73
N ASP A 159 3.51 13.64 -11.40
CA ASP A 159 2.17 13.84 -10.82
C ASP A 159 1.39 12.51 -10.74
N PRO A 160 0.79 12.17 -9.57
CA PRO A 160 0.04 10.93 -9.39
C PRO A 160 -1.09 10.73 -10.40
N CYS A 161 -1.74 11.82 -10.83
CA CYS A 161 -2.82 11.77 -11.82
C CYS A 161 -2.29 11.35 -13.20
N LEU A 162 -1.15 11.90 -13.63
CA LEU A 162 -0.51 11.56 -14.92
C LEU A 162 -0.02 10.11 -14.92
N LEU A 163 0.58 9.64 -13.83
CA LEU A 163 0.99 8.24 -13.68
C LEU A 163 -0.21 7.29 -13.75
N ALA A 164 -1.29 7.63 -13.04
CA ALA A 164 -2.50 6.82 -13.02
C ALA A 164 -3.18 6.74 -14.39
N GLN A 165 -3.26 7.85 -15.10
CA GLN A 165 -3.79 7.90 -16.47
C GLN A 165 -2.95 7.06 -17.43
N SER A 166 -1.63 7.18 -17.35
CA SER A 166 -0.69 6.41 -18.17
C SER A 166 -0.82 4.91 -17.90
N TYR A 167 -0.84 4.51 -16.62
CA TYR A 167 -1.05 3.14 -16.22
C TYR A 167 -2.39 2.58 -16.73
N ALA A 168 -3.48 3.31 -16.52
CA ALA A 168 -4.83 2.87 -16.92
C ALA A 168 -4.95 2.76 -18.45
N ALA A 169 -4.34 3.65 -19.21
CA ALA A 169 -4.32 3.58 -20.67
C ALA A 169 -3.58 2.34 -21.18
N LEU A 170 -2.41 2.04 -20.61
CA LEU A 170 -1.64 0.83 -20.94
C LEU A 170 -2.37 -0.44 -20.52
N ALA A 171 -2.95 -0.46 -19.31
CA ALA A 171 -3.75 -1.58 -18.84
C ALA A 171 -4.93 -1.87 -19.78
N LYS A 172 -5.65 -0.83 -20.19
CA LYS A 172 -6.76 -0.94 -21.14
C LYS A 172 -6.31 -1.47 -22.51
N ALA A 173 -5.17 -1.01 -23.01
CA ALA A 173 -4.62 -1.48 -24.27
C ALA A 173 -4.26 -2.97 -24.21
N VAL A 174 -3.61 -3.42 -23.15
CA VAL A 174 -3.24 -4.82 -22.95
C VAL A 174 -4.48 -5.70 -22.77
N CYS A 175 -5.45 -5.26 -21.96
CA CYS A 175 -6.68 -6.02 -21.71
C CYS A 175 -7.66 -5.95 -22.89
N GLY A 176 -7.62 -4.88 -23.70
CA GLY A 176 -8.55 -4.67 -24.82
C GLY A 176 -8.24 -5.48 -26.07
N THR A 177 -6.98 -5.78 -26.35
CA THR A 177 -6.53 -6.45 -27.60
C THR A 177 -6.87 -7.94 -27.69
N ALA A 178 -7.28 -8.58 -26.58
CA ALA A 178 -7.62 -10.00 -26.57
C ALA A 178 -9.04 -10.32 -27.08
N SER A 179 -9.86 -9.32 -27.41
CA SER A 179 -11.25 -9.53 -27.88
C SER A 179 -11.38 -9.73 -29.39
N ASP A 180 -10.29 -9.52 -30.17
CA ASP A 180 -10.38 -9.46 -31.64
C ASP A 180 -9.77 -10.68 -32.36
N THR A 181 -9.33 -11.72 -31.63
CA THR A 181 -8.72 -12.91 -32.23
C THR A 181 -9.56 -14.20 -32.12
N GLY A 182 -10.84 -14.09 -31.91
CA GLY A 182 -11.75 -15.22 -31.68
C GLY A 182 -12.91 -15.39 -32.65
N GLU A 183 -12.85 -14.87 -33.88
CA GLU A 183 -13.80 -15.24 -34.97
C GLU A 183 -13.07 -15.29 -36.30
N ASN A 184 -12.62 -16.51 -36.66
CA ASN A 184 -12.54 -16.93 -38.04
C ASN A 184 -12.49 -18.48 -38.12
#